data_89debfb4f5913c57b649bfa11c03919d
#
_entry.id   89debfb4f5913c57b649bfa11c03919d
#
_cell.length_a   1.000
_cell.length_b   1.000
_cell.length_c   1.000
_cell.angle_alpha   90.00
_cell.angle_beta   90.00
_cell.angle_gamma   90.00
#
_symmetry.space_group_name_H-M   'P 1'
#
loop_
_entity.id
_entity.type
_entity.pdbx_description
1 polymer ?
#
loop_
_entity_poly.entity_id
_entity_poly.type
_entity_poly.pdbx_seq_one_letter_code
_entity_poly.pdbx_strand_id
1 'polypeptide(L)'
;HSIARRQRQMCIRDSTCPSLYDLRNLFQVNVEEGRHLWAMVYLLHAYFGRDGREEAEEMLERHSGDPDKPRILQAFNEKTPDWLSFFMFTYFTDRDGKFQLASLAESGFDPLSRTCRFMLTEEAHHMFVGETGVGRVVQRTCDLMKEHDTDDVRPFGGIDLKTLQKYLNFHFSVSCDLFGQELSTNAANYYNMGIKGRYNESKIQDDHQLYDSAYSVMECKDDKISMAEVPELNSVNERLRDDYIDDSELGLRRWNKIIEDAGIDFRFSLPHRAFHREIGQFASVQADPEGKLLSKREWDSKKEQLSLIHI
;
A
#
# COMPACT_ATOMS: atom_id res chain seq x y z
N HIS A 1 16.79 19.31 7.43
CA HIS A 1 16.28 18.41 8.50
C HIS A 1 15.65 17.10 7.97
N SER A 2 14.97 17.10 6.80
CA SER A 2 14.38 15.87 6.21
C SER A 2 15.46 14.88 5.75
N ILE A 3 16.51 15.37 5.12
CA ILE A 3 17.68 14.57 4.70
C ILE A 3 18.35 13.93 5.92
N ALA A 4 18.50 14.66 7.04
CA ALA A 4 19.10 14.13 8.24
C ALA A 4 18.26 13.07 8.96
N ARG A 5 16.90 13.10 8.88
CA ARG A 5 16.03 12.01 9.39
C ARG A 5 16.07 10.79 8.48
N ARG A 6 16.02 10.97 7.16
CA ARG A 6 16.21 9.89 6.18
C ARG A 6 17.60 9.25 6.33
N GLN A 7 18.65 10.06 6.53
CA GLN A 7 20.00 9.56 6.81
C GLN A 7 20.06 8.78 8.13
N ARG A 8 19.38 9.20 9.21
CA ARG A 8 19.33 8.44 10.47
C ARG A 8 18.57 7.12 10.31
N GLN A 9 17.45 7.10 9.61
CA GLN A 9 16.75 5.87 9.29
C GLN A 9 17.58 4.95 8.38
N MET A 10 18.30 5.51 7.41
CA MET A 10 19.27 4.78 6.61
C MET A 10 20.41 4.20 7.45
N CYS A 11 21.00 4.98 8.38
CA CYS A 11 22.10 4.49 9.24
C CYS A 11 21.66 3.34 10.16
N ILE A 12 20.44 3.37 10.71
CA ILE A 12 19.91 2.27 11.53
C ILE A 12 19.69 1.02 10.68
N ARG A 13 19.14 1.17 9.46
CA ARG A 13 18.93 0.06 8.53
C ARG A 13 20.23 -0.48 7.94
N ASP A 14 21.21 0.38 7.72
CA ASP A 14 22.52 0.03 7.18
C ASP A 14 23.29 -0.94 8.10
N SER A 15 23.24 -0.71 9.42
CA SER A 15 23.90 -1.57 10.40
C SER A 15 23.27 -2.96 10.56
N THR A 16 22.00 -3.14 10.12
CA THR A 16 21.25 -4.40 10.21
C THR A 16 20.90 -4.99 8.84
N CYS A 17 21.52 -4.48 7.77
CA CYS A 17 21.21 -4.85 6.41
C CYS A 17 21.46 -6.35 6.16
N PRO A 18 20.48 -7.09 5.61
CA PRO A 18 20.62 -8.52 5.34
C PRO A 18 21.72 -8.84 4.32
N SER A 19 21.92 -7.94 3.33
CA SER A 19 22.94 -8.10 2.31
C SER A 19 23.29 -6.77 1.62
N LEU A 20 24.45 -6.70 0.97
CA LEU A 20 24.82 -5.54 0.14
C LEU A 20 23.86 -5.33 -1.04
N TYR A 21 23.22 -6.39 -1.50
CA TYR A 21 22.17 -6.31 -2.53
C TYR A 21 20.94 -5.54 -2.01
N ASP A 22 20.49 -5.85 -0.81
CA ASP A 22 19.35 -5.16 -0.19
C ASP A 22 19.67 -3.70 0.11
N LEU A 23 20.90 -3.43 0.58
CA LEU A 23 21.37 -2.06 0.81
C LEU A 23 21.36 -1.24 -0.49
N ARG A 24 21.86 -1.80 -1.59
CA ARG A 24 21.80 -1.17 -2.91
C ARG A 24 20.37 -0.87 -3.32
N ASN A 25 19.47 -1.83 -3.15
CA ASN A 25 18.05 -1.63 -3.50
C ASN A 25 17.41 -0.53 -2.65
N LEU A 26 17.68 -0.48 -1.35
CA LEU A 26 17.20 0.61 -0.49
C LEU A 26 17.64 1.99 -0.99
N PHE A 27 18.92 2.14 -1.35
CA PHE A 27 19.42 3.40 -1.91
C PHE A 27 18.75 3.74 -3.24
N GLN A 28 18.58 2.76 -4.12
CA GLN A 28 17.96 2.95 -5.42
C GLN A 28 16.50 3.39 -5.25
N VAL A 29 15.69 2.70 -4.47
CA VAL A 29 14.30 3.06 -4.15
C VAL A 29 14.23 4.49 -3.60
N ASN A 30 15.08 4.85 -2.62
CA ASN A 30 15.07 6.22 -2.07
C ASN A 30 15.40 7.31 -3.10
N VAL A 31 16.28 7.02 -4.06
CA VAL A 31 16.61 7.98 -5.14
C VAL A 31 15.44 8.11 -6.10
N GLU A 32 14.80 7.01 -6.46
CA GLU A 32 13.65 6.95 -7.36
C GLU A 32 12.45 7.67 -6.74
N GLU A 33 12.11 7.42 -5.48
CA GLU A 33 11.09 8.14 -4.72
C GLU A 33 11.38 9.66 -4.62
N GLY A 34 12.64 10.01 -4.45
CA GLY A 34 13.06 11.41 -4.49
C GLY A 34 12.79 12.07 -5.83
N ARG A 35 13.00 11.35 -6.94
CA ARG A 35 12.66 11.84 -8.30
C ARG A 35 11.16 11.99 -8.49
N HIS A 36 10.35 11.04 -8.00
CA HIS A 36 8.89 11.12 -8.05
C HIS A 36 8.39 12.39 -7.36
N LEU A 37 8.85 12.66 -6.14
CA LEU A 37 8.51 13.87 -5.41
C LEU A 37 8.88 15.13 -6.20
N TRP A 38 10.12 15.23 -6.68
CA TRP A 38 10.59 16.40 -7.42
C TRP A 38 9.89 16.59 -8.76
N ALA A 39 9.50 15.52 -9.43
CA ALA A 39 8.71 15.61 -10.65
C ALA A 39 7.34 16.24 -10.39
N MET A 40 6.65 15.86 -9.32
CA MET A 40 5.36 16.46 -8.92
C MET A 40 5.53 17.92 -8.48
N VAL A 41 6.54 18.23 -7.69
CA VAL A 41 6.90 19.62 -7.33
C VAL A 41 7.14 20.48 -8.58
N TYR A 42 7.89 19.95 -9.56
CA TYR A 42 8.11 20.65 -10.82
C TYR A 42 6.81 20.90 -11.60
N LEU A 43 5.93 19.91 -11.73
CA LEU A 43 4.65 20.06 -12.41
C LEU A 43 3.79 21.14 -11.76
N LEU A 44 3.65 21.13 -10.45
CA LEU A 44 2.91 22.14 -9.70
C LEU A 44 3.49 23.53 -9.94
N HIS A 45 4.80 23.65 -9.82
CA HIS A 45 5.50 24.93 -9.96
C HIS A 45 5.46 25.49 -11.38
N ALA A 46 5.56 24.64 -12.41
CA ALA A 46 5.66 25.05 -13.80
C ALA A 46 4.30 25.40 -14.43
N TYR A 47 3.21 24.73 -14.00
CA TYR A 47 1.94 24.81 -14.73
C TYR A 47 0.78 25.44 -13.96
N PHE A 48 0.87 25.59 -12.64
CA PHE A 48 -0.27 26.01 -11.79
C PHE A 48 -0.06 27.38 -11.11
N GLY A 49 0.88 28.17 -11.59
CA GLY A 49 1.08 29.55 -11.16
C GLY A 49 1.44 29.70 -9.68
N ARG A 50 0.80 30.66 -9.01
CA ARG A 50 1.05 30.94 -7.59
C ARG A 50 0.58 29.80 -6.70
N ASP A 51 -0.64 29.33 -6.91
CA ASP A 51 -1.25 28.28 -6.07
C ASP A 51 -0.45 26.98 -6.17
N GLY A 52 0.01 26.62 -7.38
CA GLY A 52 0.89 25.46 -7.57
C GLY A 52 2.23 25.58 -6.87
N ARG A 53 2.77 26.79 -6.74
CA ARG A 53 4.02 27.03 -5.95
C ARG A 53 3.79 26.84 -4.46
N GLU A 54 2.70 27.39 -3.94
CA GLU A 54 2.32 27.25 -2.53
C GLU A 54 2.11 25.77 -2.16
N GLU A 55 1.40 25.00 -2.99
CA GLU A 55 1.22 23.55 -2.82
C GLU A 55 2.54 22.78 -2.91
N ALA A 56 3.42 23.14 -3.84
CA ALA A 56 4.72 22.51 -4.00
C ALA A 56 5.63 22.73 -2.77
N GLU A 57 5.63 23.96 -2.21
CA GLU A 57 6.34 24.27 -0.98
C GLU A 57 5.77 23.47 0.20
N GLU A 58 4.44 23.41 0.34
CA GLU A 58 3.78 22.64 1.38
C GLU A 58 4.08 21.13 1.27
N MET A 59 4.11 20.57 0.07
CA MET A 59 4.55 19.19 -0.16
C MET A 59 5.95 18.93 0.37
N LEU A 60 6.88 19.85 0.16
CA LEU A 60 8.27 19.72 0.62
C LEU A 60 8.43 19.90 2.13
N GLU A 61 7.52 20.64 2.77
CA GLU A 61 7.54 20.87 4.22
C GLU A 61 6.96 19.71 5.02
N ARG A 62 6.07 18.92 4.43
CA ARG A 62 5.45 17.76 5.09
C ARG A 62 6.45 16.62 5.25
N HIS A 63 6.50 16.03 6.45
CA HIS A 63 7.41 14.94 6.77
C HIS A 63 6.69 13.78 7.44
N SER A 64 7.02 12.56 7.03
CA SER A 64 6.47 11.34 7.61
C SER A 64 6.71 11.28 9.12
N GLY A 65 5.64 11.15 9.91
CA GLY A 65 5.67 11.06 11.36
C GLY A 65 6.08 12.35 12.07
N ASP A 66 6.03 13.51 11.41
CA ASP A 66 6.20 14.81 12.03
C ASP A 66 4.88 15.24 12.67
N PRO A 67 4.81 15.51 13.99
CA PRO A 67 3.56 15.87 14.65
C PRO A 67 3.01 17.23 14.21
N ASP A 68 3.87 18.14 13.74
CA ASP A 68 3.46 19.49 13.36
C ASP A 68 3.07 19.57 11.87
N LYS A 69 3.77 18.82 11.01
CA LYS A 69 3.57 18.79 9.56
C LYS A 69 3.59 17.36 9.01
N PRO A 70 2.63 16.52 9.39
CA PRO A 70 2.57 15.14 8.91
C PRO A 70 2.22 15.07 7.42
N ARG A 71 2.45 13.94 6.79
CA ARG A 71 1.88 13.64 5.46
C ARG A 71 0.36 13.59 5.57
N ILE A 72 -0.34 13.98 4.49
CA ILE A 72 -1.81 14.05 4.45
C ILE A 72 -2.43 12.66 4.66
N LEU A 73 -1.86 11.63 4.04
CA LEU A 73 -2.32 10.26 4.18
C LEU A 73 -1.55 9.55 5.30
N GLN A 74 -2.26 9.01 6.27
CA GLN A 74 -1.69 8.40 7.50
C GLN A 74 -0.70 7.27 7.17
N ALA A 75 -0.97 6.45 6.17
CA ALA A 75 -0.08 5.38 5.75
C ALA A 75 1.37 5.83 5.51
N PHE A 76 1.58 7.07 5.04
CA PHE A 76 2.91 7.63 4.86
C PHE A 76 3.56 8.17 6.14
N ASN A 77 2.83 8.21 7.26
CA ASN A 77 3.35 8.58 8.57
C ASN A 77 3.79 7.38 9.39
N GLU A 78 3.42 6.17 8.96
CA GLU A 78 3.77 4.94 9.63
C GLU A 78 5.28 4.69 9.66
N LYS A 79 5.74 4.09 10.74
CA LYS A 79 7.16 3.78 10.91
C LYS A 79 7.56 2.59 10.04
N THR A 80 8.76 2.66 9.50
CA THR A 80 9.42 1.52 8.83
C THR A 80 10.65 1.12 9.65
N PRO A 81 10.46 0.42 10.80
CA PRO A 81 11.51 0.24 11.79
C PRO A 81 12.57 -0.79 11.39
N ASP A 82 12.24 -1.73 10.54
CA ASP A 82 13.08 -2.87 10.18
C ASP A 82 12.99 -3.20 8.67
N TRP A 83 13.82 -4.18 8.25
CA TRP A 83 13.91 -4.61 6.86
C TRP A 83 12.64 -5.32 6.36
N LEU A 84 11.94 -6.04 7.23
CA LEU A 84 10.69 -6.68 6.84
C LEU A 84 9.60 -5.63 6.57
N SER A 85 9.50 -4.60 7.41
CA SER A 85 8.63 -3.43 7.17
C SER A 85 8.97 -2.73 5.86
N PHE A 86 10.27 -2.58 5.52
CA PHE A 86 10.69 -2.02 4.24
C PHE A 86 10.23 -2.89 3.07
N PHE A 87 10.42 -4.21 3.12
CA PHE A 87 9.98 -5.11 2.05
C PHE A 87 8.44 -5.15 1.93
N MET A 88 7.72 -5.12 3.04
CA MET A 88 6.24 -5.07 3.02
C MET A 88 5.74 -3.73 2.49
N PHE A 89 6.38 -2.61 2.84
CA PHE A 89 6.07 -1.29 2.32
C PHE A 89 6.25 -1.25 0.80
N THR A 90 7.43 -1.61 0.28
CA THR A 90 7.69 -1.62 -1.16
C THR A 90 6.83 -2.66 -1.91
N TYR A 91 6.32 -3.68 -1.23
CA TYR A 91 5.37 -4.61 -1.84
C TYR A 91 3.95 -4.07 -1.88
N PHE A 92 3.41 -3.55 -0.77
CA PHE A 92 2.00 -3.15 -0.66
C PHE A 92 1.77 -1.69 -1.01
N THR A 93 2.57 -0.77 -0.47
CA THR A 93 2.38 0.68 -0.64
C THR A 93 2.80 1.14 -2.03
N ASP A 94 3.94 0.68 -2.54
CA ASP A 94 4.37 1.01 -3.90
C ASP A 94 3.48 0.31 -4.94
N ARG A 95 2.86 -0.82 -4.60
CA ARG A 95 1.82 -1.43 -5.43
C ARG A 95 0.56 -0.56 -5.53
N ASP A 96 0.13 0.09 -4.44
CA ASP A 96 -0.92 1.12 -4.53
C ASP A 96 -0.48 2.22 -5.52
N GLY A 97 0.76 2.71 -5.40
CA GLY A 97 1.37 3.66 -6.32
C GLY A 97 1.23 3.24 -7.79
N LYS A 98 1.44 1.96 -8.12
CA LYS A 98 1.21 1.43 -9.47
C LYS A 98 -0.20 1.75 -9.99
N PHE A 99 -1.24 1.52 -9.20
CA PHE A 99 -2.63 1.75 -9.62
C PHE A 99 -2.99 3.23 -9.68
N GLN A 100 -2.54 4.03 -8.71
CA GLN A 100 -2.74 5.48 -8.71
C GLN A 100 -2.03 6.14 -9.90
N LEU A 101 -0.77 5.79 -10.15
CA LEU A 101 0.00 6.31 -11.28
C LEU A 101 -0.57 5.86 -12.62
N ALA A 102 -1.04 4.60 -12.73
CA ALA A 102 -1.69 4.12 -13.95
C ALA A 102 -2.98 4.89 -14.25
N SER A 103 -3.79 5.20 -13.23
CA SER A 103 -4.97 6.04 -13.34
C SER A 103 -4.62 7.46 -13.82
N LEU A 104 -3.57 8.07 -13.27
CA LEU A 104 -3.08 9.40 -13.66
C LEU A 104 -2.36 9.40 -15.02
N ALA A 105 -1.78 8.29 -15.43
CA ALA A 105 -1.18 8.13 -16.75
C ALA A 105 -2.18 8.22 -17.90
N GLU A 106 -3.46 8.07 -17.63
CA GLU A 106 -4.57 8.28 -18.56
C GLU A 106 -5.06 9.74 -18.61
N SER A 107 -4.38 10.66 -17.90
CA SER A 107 -4.72 12.07 -17.88
C SER A 107 -4.60 12.73 -19.25
N GLY A 108 -5.57 13.58 -19.59
CA GLY A 108 -5.52 14.48 -20.72
C GLY A 108 -4.49 15.62 -20.57
N PHE A 109 -3.98 15.83 -19.34
CA PHE A 109 -2.87 16.73 -19.07
C PHE A 109 -1.53 16.00 -19.35
N ASP A 110 -1.05 16.13 -20.57
CA ASP A 110 0.10 15.38 -21.09
C ASP A 110 1.37 15.42 -20.20
N PRO A 111 1.77 16.54 -19.58
CA PRO A 111 2.92 16.53 -18.65
C PRO A 111 2.73 15.56 -17.47
N LEU A 112 1.54 15.48 -16.89
CA LEU A 112 1.22 14.55 -15.81
C LEU A 112 1.23 13.10 -16.33
N SER A 113 0.51 12.84 -17.43
CA SER A 113 0.42 11.52 -18.05
C SER A 113 1.83 10.92 -18.32
N ARG A 114 2.70 11.69 -18.97
CA ARG A 114 4.08 11.22 -19.27
C ARG A 114 4.91 11.00 -18.01
N THR A 115 4.80 11.89 -17.05
CA THR A 115 5.51 11.77 -15.77
C THR A 115 5.09 10.49 -15.04
N CYS A 116 3.78 10.21 -14.95
CA CYS A 116 3.28 9.00 -14.31
C CYS A 116 3.70 7.72 -15.06
N ARG A 117 3.71 7.73 -16.40
CA ARG A 117 4.21 6.59 -17.20
C ARG A 117 5.68 6.29 -16.96
N PHE A 118 6.50 7.33 -16.75
CA PHE A 118 7.90 7.16 -16.38
C PHE A 118 8.04 6.54 -14.98
N MET A 119 7.30 7.07 -13.98
CA MET A 119 7.32 6.55 -12.61
C MET A 119 6.90 5.07 -12.55
N LEU A 120 5.90 4.65 -13.34
CA LEU A 120 5.45 3.26 -13.41
C LEU A 120 6.56 2.27 -13.74
N THR A 121 7.59 2.67 -14.48
CA THR A 121 8.73 1.81 -14.80
C THR A 121 9.62 1.56 -13.58
N GLU A 122 9.67 2.52 -12.66
CA GLU A 122 10.44 2.44 -11.41
C GLU A 122 9.66 1.67 -10.33
N GLU A 123 8.35 1.87 -10.25
CA GLU A 123 7.45 1.12 -9.34
C GLU A 123 7.53 -0.40 -9.56
N ALA A 124 7.73 -0.85 -10.79
CA ALA A 124 7.93 -2.28 -11.07
C ALA A 124 9.17 -2.85 -10.36
N HIS A 125 10.24 -2.07 -10.25
CA HIS A 125 11.45 -2.44 -9.49
C HIS A 125 11.18 -2.45 -7.99
N HIS A 126 10.47 -1.45 -7.45
CA HIS A 126 10.13 -1.38 -6.03
C HIS A 126 9.31 -2.60 -5.60
N MET A 127 8.25 -2.93 -6.32
CA MET A 127 7.44 -4.12 -6.06
C MET A 127 8.25 -5.42 -6.11
N PHE A 128 9.19 -5.55 -7.06
CA PHE A 128 10.08 -6.69 -7.15
C PHE A 128 11.02 -6.80 -5.92
N VAL A 129 11.54 -5.69 -5.44
CA VAL A 129 12.37 -5.64 -4.21
C VAL A 129 11.56 -6.14 -3.01
N GLY A 130 10.33 -5.65 -2.84
CA GLY A 130 9.43 -6.07 -1.76
C GLY A 130 9.09 -7.55 -1.84
N GLU A 131 8.60 -8.00 -3.00
CA GLU A 131 8.17 -9.39 -3.21
C GLU A 131 9.31 -10.39 -2.95
N THR A 132 10.48 -10.14 -3.52
CA THR A 132 11.62 -11.04 -3.37
C THR A 132 12.24 -10.96 -1.98
N GLY A 133 12.20 -9.78 -1.35
CA GLY A 133 12.64 -9.58 0.04
C GLY A 133 11.82 -10.42 1.02
N VAL A 134 10.50 -10.28 0.98
CA VAL A 134 9.58 -11.12 1.79
C VAL A 134 9.76 -12.60 1.46
N GLY A 135 9.85 -12.96 0.19
CA GLY A 135 10.07 -14.35 -0.24
C GLY A 135 11.30 -15.00 0.40
N ARG A 136 12.43 -14.25 0.49
CA ARG A 136 13.63 -14.74 1.18
C ARG A 136 13.42 -14.92 2.67
N VAL A 137 12.66 -14.03 3.32
CA VAL A 137 12.33 -14.18 4.75
C VAL A 137 11.47 -15.41 4.97
N VAL A 138 10.44 -15.62 4.13
CA VAL A 138 9.58 -16.82 4.16
C VAL A 138 10.40 -18.08 3.95
N GLN A 139 11.29 -18.12 2.95
CA GLN A 139 12.17 -19.27 2.70
C GLN A 139 13.04 -19.58 3.93
N ARG A 140 13.70 -18.55 4.50
CA ARG A 140 14.54 -18.74 5.69
C ARG A 140 13.74 -19.26 6.89
N THR A 141 12.53 -18.76 7.09
CA THR A 141 11.61 -19.27 8.11
C THR A 141 11.31 -20.75 7.92
N CYS A 142 10.93 -21.15 6.70
CA CYS A 142 10.66 -22.55 6.36
C CYS A 142 11.88 -23.45 6.55
N ASP A 143 13.06 -22.98 6.19
CA ASP A 143 14.31 -23.73 6.37
C ASP A 143 14.60 -23.97 7.86
N LEU A 144 14.44 -22.94 8.71
CA LEU A 144 14.63 -23.04 10.16
C LEU A 144 13.58 -23.96 10.82
N MET A 145 12.32 -23.89 10.38
CA MET A 145 11.26 -24.79 10.86
C MET A 145 11.61 -26.25 10.62
N LYS A 146 12.14 -26.57 9.43
CA LYS A 146 12.58 -27.93 9.08
C LYS A 146 13.84 -28.36 9.85
N GLU A 147 14.83 -27.45 9.96
CA GLU A 147 16.11 -27.74 10.62
C GLU A 147 15.92 -28.07 12.10
N HIS A 148 14.99 -27.38 12.77
CA HIS A 148 14.79 -27.46 14.20
C HIS A 148 13.49 -28.17 14.63
N ASP A 149 12.68 -28.65 13.66
CA ASP A 149 11.40 -29.30 13.89
C ASP A 149 10.47 -28.49 14.83
N THR A 150 10.29 -27.20 14.52
CA THR A 150 9.54 -26.26 15.36
C THR A 150 8.87 -25.16 14.56
N ASP A 151 7.69 -24.70 15.01
CA ASP A 151 7.02 -23.51 14.46
C ASP A 151 7.58 -22.20 15.04
N ASP A 152 8.23 -22.23 16.21
CA ASP A 152 8.87 -21.06 16.81
C ASP A 152 10.35 -21.00 16.40
N VAL A 153 10.63 -20.23 15.36
CA VAL A 153 12.00 -20.04 14.84
C VAL A 153 12.72 -18.84 15.42
N ARG A 154 12.10 -18.09 16.32
CA ARG A 154 12.70 -16.89 16.95
C ARG A 154 13.98 -17.18 17.73
N PRO A 155 14.08 -18.27 18.50
CA PRO A 155 15.33 -18.63 19.19
C PRO A 155 16.51 -18.88 18.25
N PHE A 156 16.24 -19.16 16.96
CA PHE A 156 17.23 -19.44 15.93
C PHE A 156 17.48 -18.23 14.99
N GLY A 157 17.00 -17.04 15.39
CA GLY A 157 17.18 -15.81 14.62
C GLY A 157 16.27 -15.69 13.41
N GLY A 158 15.16 -16.44 13.39
CA GLY A 158 14.10 -16.36 12.36
C GLY A 158 12.91 -15.52 12.81
N ILE A 159 11.98 -15.33 11.88
CA ILE A 159 10.68 -14.67 12.10
C ILE A 159 9.60 -15.72 11.82
N ASP A 160 8.74 -16.04 12.78
CA ASP A 160 7.72 -17.05 12.61
C ASP A 160 6.63 -16.60 11.61
N LEU A 161 5.96 -17.59 10.96
CA LEU A 161 4.95 -17.33 9.93
C LEU A 161 3.76 -16.52 10.46
N LYS A 162 3.39 -16.68 11.72
CA LYS A 162 2.31 -15.90 12.35
C LYS A 162 2.68 -14.44 12.50
N THR A 163 3.95 -14.16 12.83
CA THR A 163 4.46 -12.78 12.85
C THR A 163 4.49 -12.18 11.45
N LEU A 164 4.94 -12.93 10.44
CA LEU A 164 4.88 -12.48 9.04
C LEU A 164 3.45 -12.16 8.60
N GLN A 165 2.46 -12.94 9.02
CA GLN A 165 1.04 -12.65 8.75
C GLN A 165 0.58 -11.33 9.38
N LYS A 166 1.08 -10.96 10.58
CA LYS A 166 0.75 -9.67 11.20
C LYS A 166 1.34 -8.50 10.41
N TYR A 167 2.59 -8.61 9.93
CA TYR A 167 3.20 -7.61 9.05
C TYR A 167 2.37 -7.43 7.77
N LEU A 168 1.96 -8.52 7.15
CA LEU A 168 1.10 -8.51 5.98
C LEU A 168 -0.22 -7.82 6.27
N ASN A 169 -0.91 -8.19 7.32
CA ASN A 169 -2.20 -7.62 7.71
C ASN A 169 -2.10 -6.10 7.89
N PHE A 170 -1.06 -5.62 8.58
CA PHE A 170 -0.83 -4.20 8.80
C PHE A 170 -0.58 -3.45 7.49
N HIS A 171 0.44 -3.85 6.73
CA HIS A 171 0.83 -3.13 5.52
C HIS A 171 -0.25 -3.16 4.44
N PHE A 172 -0.97 -4.26 4.29
CA PHE A 172 -2.12 -4.33 3.39
C PHE A 172 -3.23 -3.35 3.79
N SER A 173 -3.62 -3.32 5.07
CA SER A 173 -4.71 -2.46 5.56
C SER A 173 -4.41 -0.98 5.38
N VAL A 174 -3.21 -0.53 5.76
CA VAL A 174 -2.82 0.88 5.60
C VAL A 174 -2.69 1.28 4.14
N SER A 175 -2.28 0.37 3.26
CA SER A 175 -2.23 0.62 1.82
C SER A 175 -3.63 0.71 1.19
N CYS A 176 -4.60 -0.07 1.68
CA CYS A 176 -6.00 0.06 1.24
C CYS A 176 -6.58 1.47 1.52
N ASP A 177 -6.10 2.15 2.56
CA ASP A 177 -6.55 3.50 2.90
C ASP A 177 -6.03 4.58 1.93
N LEU A 178 -4.97 4.31 1.18
CA LEU A 178 -4.43 5.24 0.17
C LEU A 178 -5.38 5.50 -1.00
N PHE A 179 -6.33 4.60 -1.26
CA PHE A 179 -7.39 4.82 -2.25
C PHE A 179 -8.48 5.78 -1.76
N GLY A 180 -8.49 6.13 -0.47
CA GLY A 180 -9.47 7.02 0.13
C GLY A 180 -10.81 6.34 0.44
N GLN A 181 -11.90 7.12 0.38
CA GLN A 181 -13.24 6.61 0.64
C GLN A 181 -13.77 5.77 -0.52
N GLU A 182 -14.65 4.82 -0.22
CA GLU A 182 -15.32 3.94 -1.19
C GLU A 182 -16.11 4.74 -2.24
N LEU A 183 -16.77 5.83 -1.80
CA LEU A 183 -17.47 6.78 -2.66
C LEU A 183 -16.80 8.14 -2.57
N SER A 184 -16.47 8.74 -3.71
CA SER A 184 -15.77 10.02 -3.78
C SER A 184 -16.29 10.91 -4.92
N THR A 185 -16.87 12.05 -4.56
CA THR A 185 -17.26 13.08 -5.53
C THR A 185 -16.05 13.76 -6.15
N ASN A 186 -14.94 13.88 -5.42
CA ASN A 186 -13.68 14.42 -5.96
C ASN A 186 -13.11 13.50 -7.04
N ALA A 187 -13.09 12.19 -6.81
CA ALA A 187 -12.64 11.21 -7.81
C ALA A 187 -13.54 11.25 -9.07
N ALA A 188 -14.86 11.35 -8.89
CA ALA A 188 -15.82 11.54 -9.98
C ALA A 188 -15.53 12.81 -10.80
N ASN A 189 -15.27 13.93 -10.13
CA ASN A 189 -14.94 15.18 -10.79
C ASN A 189 -13.64 15.08 -11.58
N TYR A 190 -12.59 14.50 -10.99
CA TYR A 190 -11.30 14.32 -11.68
C TYR A 190 -11.41 13.38 -12.89
N TYR A 191 -12.24 12.34 -12.79
CA TYR A 191 -12.53 11.47 -13.92
C TYR A 191 -13.23 12.24 -15.05
N ASN A 192 -14.33 12.96 -14.74
CA ASN A 192 -15.06 13.75 -15.72
C ASN A 192 -14.25 14.88 -16.35
N MET A 193 -13.29 15.44 -15.62
CA MET A 193 -12.36 16.46 -16.12
C MET A 193 -11.22 15.89 -16.97
N GLY A 194 -11.14 14.56 -17.10
CA GLY A 194 -10.06 13.90 -17.83
C GLY A 194 -8.70 14.01 -17.13
N ILE A 195 -8.65 14.23 -15.82
CA ILE A 195 -7.39 14.29 -15.04
C ILE A 195 -6.90 12.91 -14.66
N LYS A 196 -7.82 11.97 -14.47
CA LYS A 196 -7.53 10.56 -14.16
C LYS A 196 -8.46 9.62 -14.92
N GLY A 197 -8.04 8.37 -15.10
CA GLY A 197 -8.85 7.30 -15.64
C GLY A 197 -8.97 6.12 -14.66
N ARG A 198 -9.53 5.02 -15.13
CA ARG A 198 -9.48 3.70 -14.49
C ARG A 198 -8.14 3.02 -14.80
N TYR A 199 -7.80 1.98 -14.06
CA TYR A 199 -6.70 1.13 -14.44
C TYR A 199 -6.95 0.50 -15.83
N ASN A 200 -5.98 0.61 -16.74
CA ASN A 200 -6.12 0.19 -18.14
C ASN A 200 -7.28 0.89 -18.90
N GLU A 201 -7.58 2.14 -18.63
CA GLU A 201 -8.64 2.91 -19.29
C GLU A 201 -8.61 2.78 -20.81
N SER A 202 -7.42 2.84 -21.42
CA SER A 202 -7.23 2.73 -22.88
C SER A 202 -7.67 1.38 -23.48
N LYS A 203 -7.91 0.36 -22.67
CA LYS A 203 -8.42 -0.95 -23.09
C LYS A 203 -9.95 -1.06 -22.96
N ILE A 204 -10.58 -0.09 -22.34
CA ILE A 204 -12.04 -0.06 -22.10
C ILE A 204 -12.67 0.77 -23.22
N GLN A 205 -13.64 0.19 -23.92
CA GLN A 205 -14.28 0.83 -25.08
C GLN A 205 -15.67 1.37 -24.69
N ASP A 206 -15.70 2.41 -23.87
CA ASP A 206 -16.91 3.10 -23.44
C ASP A 206 -16.82 4.63 -23.58
N ASP A 207 -15.88 5.09 -24.42
CA ASP A 207 -15.64 6.52 -24.69
C ASP A 207 -15.37 7.36 -23.43
N HIS A 208 -14.81 6.75 -22.38
CA HIS A 208 -14.54 7.37 -21.08
C HIS A 208 -15.83 7.93 -20.43
N GLN A 209 -16.92 7.19 -20.51
CA GLN A 209 -18.23 7.60 -19.98
C GLN A 209 -18.76 6.60 -18.95
N LEU A 210 -19.13 7.09 -17.78
CA LEU A 210 -19.64 6.31 -16.65
C LEU A 210 -21.00 6.79 -16.15
N TYR A 211 -21.79 7.50 -16.99
CA TYR A 211 -23.02 8.14 -16.55
C TYR A 211 -24.12 7.14 -16.15
N ASP A 212 -24.23 6.04 -16.87
CA ASP A 212 -25.28 5.05 -16.68
C ASP A 212 -24.76 3.70 -16.14
N SER A 213 -23.47 3.63 -15.80
CA SER A 213 -22.87 2.41 -15.25
C SER A 213 -22.97 2.35 -13.74
N ALA A 214 -23.18 1.13 -13.22
CA ALA A 214 -23.19 0.83 -11.79
C ALA A 214 -22.02 -0.07 -11.42
N TYR A 215 -21.55 0.07 -10.19
CA TYR A 215 -20.50 -0.72 -9.61
C TYR A 215 -20.91 -1.27 -8.24
N SER A 216 -20.61 -2.53 -7.98
CA SER A 216 -20.95 -3.17 -6.72
C SER A 216 -19.89 -2.87 -5.68
N VAL A 217 -20.25 -2.14 -4.64
CA VAL A 217 -19.36 -1.69 -3.56
C VAL A 217 -19.75 -2.36 -2.25
N MET A 218 -18.76 -2.80 -1.50
CA MET A 218 -18.99 -3.31 -0.16
C MET A 218 -19.30 -2.15 0.80
N GLU A 219 -20.40 -2.27 1.54
CA GLU A 219 -20.81 -1.29 2.56
C GLU A 219 -21.01 -1.93 3.93
N CYS A 220 -20.90 -1.11 4.97
CA CYS A 220 -21.30 -1.49 6.32
C CYS A 220 -22.54 -0.69 6.73
N LYS A 221 -23.67 -1.39 6.89
CA LYS A 221 -24.94 -0.79 7.30
C LYS A 221 -25.61 -1.64 8.36
N ASP A 222 -26.11 -1.01 9.41
CA ASP A 222 -26.78 -1.68 10.53
C ASP A 222 -25.93 -2.85 11.13
N ASP A 223 -24.64 -2.60 11.34
CA ASP A 223 -23.65 -3.57 11.81
C ASP A 223 -23.54 -4.84 10.95
N LYS A 224 -23.77 -4.69 9.66
CA LYS A 224 -23.63 -5.79 8.69
C LYS A 224 -22.85 -5.31 7.46
N ILE A 225 -21.96 -6.17 7.00
CA ILE A 225 -21.28 -5.99 5.73
C ILE A 225 -22.17 -6.56 4.62
N SER A 226 -22.47 -5.76 3.60
CA SER A 226 -23.29 -6.11 2.44
C SER A 226 -22.73 -5.48 1.17
N MET A 227 -23.24 -5.91 0.02
CA MET A 227 -22.92 -5.28 -1.27
C MET A 227 -24.04 -4.31 -1.65
N ALA A 228 -23.67 -3.14 -2.17
CA ALA A 228 -24.58 -2.13 -2.69
C ALA A 228 -24.20 -1.73 -4.12
N GLU A 229 -25.20 -1.59 -4.98
CA GLU A 229 -24.99 -1.01 -6.31
C GLU A 229 -24.99 0.52 -6.23
N VAL A 230 -23.92 1.13 -6.71
CA VAL A 230 -23.71 2.58 -6.70
C VAL A 230 -23.30 3.07 -8.08
N PRO A 231 -23.46 4.37 -8.40
CA PRO A 231 -22.94 4.91 -9.65
C PRO A 231 -21.43 4.66 -9.77
N GLU A 232 -20.98 4.04 -10.85
CA GLU A 232 -19.57 3.69 -11.07
C GLU A 232 -18.68 4.94 -11.04
N LEU A 233 -19.17 6.06 -11.52
CA LEU A 233 -18.47 7.34 -11.49
C LEU A 233 -18.02 7.75 -10.07
N ASN A 234 -18.84 7.48 -9.05
CA ASN A 234 -18.51 7.80 -7.65
C ASN A 234 -17.61 6.75 -7.00
N SER A 235 -17.45 5.58 -7.60
CA SER A 235 -16.68 4.45 -7.07
C SER A 235 -15.38 4.16 -7.83
N VAL A 236 -14.89 5.10 -8.63
CA VAL A 236 -13.63 4.94 -9.40
C VAL A 236 -12.45 4.57 -8.51
N ASN A 237 -12.36 5.13 -7.31
CA ASN A 237 -11.30 4.78 -6.35
C ASN A 237 -11.48 3.37 -5.78
N GLU A 238 -12.72 2.94 -5.54
CA GLU A 238 -13.02 1.58 -5.06
C GLU A 238 -12.66 0.55 -6.13
N ARG A 239 -12.96 0.84 -7.39
CA ARG A 239 -12.54 0.00 -8.51
C ARG A 239 -11.01 -0.16 -8.58
N LEU A 240 -10.25 0.93 -8.39
CA LEU A 240 -8.78 0.86 -8.31
C LEU A 240 -8.31 0.02 -7.13
N ARG A 241 -8.99 0.11 -5.97
CA ARG A 241 -8.71 -0.71 -4.80
C ARG A 241 -8.97 -2.19 -5.07
N ASP A 242 -10.04 -2.54 -5.78
CA ASP A 242 -10.32 -3.92 -6.17
C ASP A 242 -9.21 -4.47 -7.09
N ASP A 243 -8.82 -3.74 -8.12
CA ASP A 243 -7.71 -4.10 -8.99
C ASP A 243 -6.39 -4.30 -8.20
N TYR A 244 -6.13 -3.44 -7.21
CA TYR A 244 -4.98 -3.55 -6.30
C TYR A 244 -5.04 -4.82 -5.42
N ILE A 245 -6.21 -5.14 -4.85
CA ILE A 245 -6.39 -6.33 -4.02
C ILE A 245 -6.12 -7.59 -4.84
N ASP A 246 -6.71 -7.69 -6.03
CA ASP A 246 -6.52 -8.82 -6.95
C ASP A 246 -5.04 -9.01 -7.33
N ASP A 247 -4.35 -7.91 -7.64
CA ASP A 247 -2.92 -7.95 -7.99
C ASP A 247 -2.03 -8.30 -6.77
N SER A 248 -2.42 -7.89 -5.57
CA SER A 248 -1.69 -8.20 -4.33
C SER A 248 -1.70 -9.70 -4.00
N GLU A 249 -2.75 -10.42 -4.38
CA GLU A 249 -2.83 -11.86 -4.22
C GLU A 249 -1.78 -12.63 -5.04
N LEU A 250 -1.27 -12.05 -6.13
CA LEU A 250 -0.26 -12.72 -6.97
C LEU A 250 1.04 -13.01 -6.22
N GLY A 251 1.51 -12.04 -5.43
CA GLY A 251 2.70 -12.26 -4.60
C GLY A 251 2.43 -13.23 -3.46
N LEU A 252 1.22 -13.19 -2.86
CA LEU A 252 0.81 -14.16 -1.86
C LEU A 252 0.92 -15.59 -2.37
N ARG A 253 0.48 -15.85 -3.60
CA ARG A 253 0.58 -17.18 -4.23
C ARG A 253 2.03 -17.66 -4.30
N ARG A 254 2.97 -16.77 -4.58
CA ARG A 254 4.40 -17.10 -4.65
C ARG A 254 4.99 -17.42 -3.27
N TRP A 255 4.63 -16.63 -2.25
CA TRP A 255 5.05 -16.91 -0.87
C TRP A 255 4.42 -18.19 -0.33
N ASN A 256 3.14 -18.42 -0.61
CA ASN A 256 2.46 -19.66 -0.24
C ASN A 256 3.05 -20.88 -0.94
N LYS A 257 3.55 -20.72 -2.18
CA LYS A 257 4.24 -21.80 -2.89
C LYS A 257 5.54 -22.21 -2.19
N ILE A 258 6.30 -21.26 -1.64
CA ILE A 258 7.50 -21.55 -0.84
C ILE A 258 7.15 -22.41 0.37
N ILE A 259 6.06 -22.08 1.07
CA ILE A 259 5.59 -22.79 2.28
C ILE A 259 5.11 -24.19 1.91
N GLU A 260 4.34 -24.32 0.83
CA GLU A 260 3.85 -25.59 0.29
C GLU A 260 5.01 -26.51 -0.11
N ASP A 261 6.00 -26.00 -0.85
CA ASP A 261 7.20 -26.73 -1.27
C ASP A 261 8.05 -27.18 -0.09
N ALA A 262 7.96 -26.43 1.02
CA ALA A 262 8.57 -26.80 2.29
C ALA A 262 7.79 -27.93 3.03
N GLY A 263 6.56 -28.26 2.63
CA GLY A 263 5.70 -29.22 3.28
C GLY A 263 5.12 -28.75 4.62
N ILE A 264 5.01 -27.43 4.82
CA ILE A 264 4.50 -26.82 6.05
C ILE A 264 3.01 -26.53 5.89
N ASP A 265 2.23 -26.93 6.89
CA ASP A 265 0.78 -26.69 6.93
C ASP A 265 0.48 -25.26 7.45
N PHE A 266 0.77 -24.29 6.61
CA PHE A 266 0.45 -22.89 6.84
C PHE A 266 0.21 -22.19 5.50
N ARG A 267 -0.66 -21.16 5.50
CA ARG A 267 -0.92 -20.35 4.31
C ARG A 267 -1.19 -18.90 4.70
N PHE A 268 -0.50 -17.96 4.05
CA PHE A 268 -0.85 -16.56 4.13
C PHE A 268 -2.16 -16.25 3.41
N SER A 269 -2.92 -15.31 3.96
CA SER A 269 -4.11 -14.73 3.32
C SER A 269 -4.08 -13.20 3.46
N LEU A 270 -4.64 -12.50 2.48
CA LEU A 270 -4.94 -11.07 2.65
C LEU A 270 -6.07 -10.92 3.69
N PRO A 271 -5.99 -9.95 4.60
CA PRO A 271 -7.10 -9.68 5.48
C PRO A 271 -8.26 -9.07 4.69
N HIS A 272 -9.47 -9.21 5.21
CA HIS A 272 -10.66 -8.60 4.65
C HIS A 272 -10.50 -7.07 4.54
N ARG A 273 -11.04 -6.46 3.48
CA ARG A 273 -10.93 -5.01 3.22
C ARG A 273 -11.48 -4.11 4.33
N ALA A 274 -12.33 -4.61 5.20
CA ALA A 274 -12.83 -3.89 6.38
C ALA A 274 -11.90 -3.98 7.60
N PHE A 275 -10.83 -4.79 7.52
CA PHE A 275 -9.92 -4.99 8.63
C PHE A 275 -9.05 -3.75 8.84
N HIS A 276 -9.05 -3.22 10.07
CA HIS A 276 -8.15 -2.15 10.54
C HIS A 276 -8.04 -0.95 9.57
N ARG A 277 -9.20 -0.45 9.12
CA ARG A 277 -9.28 0.74 8.26
C ARG A 277 -9.38 2.01 9.08
N GLU A 278 -8.77 3.09 8.60
CA GLU A 278 -8.83 4.43 9.20
C GLU A 278 -9.60 5.43 8.33
N ILE A 279 -9.86 5.09 7.06
CA ILE A 279 -10.54 5.94 6.09
C ILE A 279 -11.76 5.22 5.51
N GLY A 280 -12.79 5.99 5.14
CA GLY A 280 -14.00 5.50 4.51
C GLY A 280 -15.02 4.94 5.50
N GLN A 281 -15.99 4.21 4.99
CA GLN A 281 -17.10 3.70 5.78
C GLN A 281 -16.68 2.63 6.80
N PHE A 282 -15.57 1.94 6.57
CA PHE A 282 -15.06 0.91 7.46
C PHE A 282 -14.22 1.46 8.62
N ALA A 283 -13.87 2.76 8.63
CA ALA A 283 -13.11 3.39 9.70
C ALA A 283 -13.84 3.42 11.05
N SER A 284 -15.17 3.37 11.01
CA SER A 284 -16.02 3.35 12.22
C SER A 284 -16.31 1.96 12.76
N VAL A 285 -15.94 0.91 12.03
CA VAL A 285 -16.20 -0.48 12.42
C VAL A 285 -14.89 -1.21 12.72
N GLN A 286 -14.99 -2.23 13.55
CA GLN A 286 -13.88 -3.12 13.86
C GLN A 286 -14.18 -4.48 13.25
N ALA A 287 -13.35 -4.93 12.32
CA ALA A 287 -13.47 -6.26 11.72
C ALA A 287 -12.21 -7.07 12.00
N ASP A 288 -12.32 -8.39 12.13
CA ASP A 288 -11.17 -9.29 12.12
C ASP A 288 -10.67 -9.53 10.66
N PRO A 289 -9.52 -10.21 10.48
CA PRO A 289 -9.00 -10.48 9.14
C PRO A 289 -9.94 -11.30 8.25
N GLU A 290 -10.87 -12.03 8.81
CA GLU A 290 -11.89 -12.81 8.11
C GLU A 290 -13.14 -11.98 7.77
N GLY A 291 -13.21 -10.72 8.20
CA GLY A 291 -14.31 -9.79 7.93
C GLY A 291 -15.46 -9.87 8.93
N LYS A 292 -15.30 -10.59 10.02
CA LYS A 292 -16.30 -10.64 11.11
C LYS A 292 -16.22 -9.36 11.92
N LEU A 293 -17.34 -8.68 12.08
CA LEU A 293 -17.42 -7.49 12.92
C LEU A 293 -17.22 -7.86 14.39
N LEU A 294 -16.40 -7.08 15.06
CA LEU A 294 -16.03 -7.21 16.47
C LEU A 294 -16.57 -6.03 17.26
N SER A 295 -16.99 -6.26 18.49
CA SER A 295 -17.20 -5.19 19.45
C SER A 295 -15.87 -4.50 19.77
N LYS A 296 -15.93 -3.25 20.23
CA LYS A 296 -14.72 -2.51 20.67
C LYS A 296 -13.90 -3.30 21.70
N ARG A 297 -14.56 -3.96 22.65
CA ARG A 297 -13.88 -4.78 23.66
C ARG A 297 -13.16 -5.97 23.07
N GLU A 298 -13.77 -6.67 22.10
CA GLU A 298 -13.14 -7.80 21.41
C GLU A 298 -11.94 -7.33 20.58
N TRP A 299 -12.09 -6.20 19.87
CA TRP A 299 -11.01 -5.58 19.12
C TRP A 299 -9.82 -5.24 20.02
N ASP A 300 -10.04 -4.47 21.09
CA ASP A 300 -8.99 -4.10 22.03
C ASP A 300 -8.25 -5.30 22.66
N SER A 301 -8.91 -6.44 22.78
CA SER A 301 -8.29 -7.66 23.30
C SER A 301 -7.51 -8.46 22.27
N LYS A 302 -7.77 -8.27 20.96
CA LYS A 302 -7.21 -9.10 19.89
C LYS A 302 -6.26 -8.37 18.95
N LYS A 303 -6.38 -7.04 18.83
CA LYS A 303 -5.69 -6.23 17.82
C LYS A 303 -4.18 -6.49 17.72
N GLU A 304 -3.48 -6.62 18.86
CA GLU A 304 -2.05 -6.89 18.90
C GLU A 304 -1.67 -8.30 18.40
N GLN A 305 -2.62 -9.22 18.43
CA GLN A 305 -2.44 -10.58 17.90
C GLN A 305 -2.68 -10.62 16.39
N LEU A 306 -3.50 -9.70 15.86
CA LEU A 306 -3.95 -9.67 14.48
C LEU A 306 -3.10 -8.79 13.58
N SER A 307 -2.44 -7.76 14.12
CA SER A 307 -1.69 -6.78 13.35
C SER A 307 -0.55 -6.16 14.17
N LEU A 308 0.31 -5.36 13.50
CA LEU A 308 1.40 -4.59 14.14
C LEU A 308 0.92 -3.28 14.77
N ILE A 309 -0.15 -3.33 15.52
CA ILE A 309 -0.66 -2.16 16.22
C ILE A 309 0.23 -1.94 17.45
N HIS A 310 0.99 -0.87 17.49
CA HIS A 310 1.90 -0.47 18.59
C HIS A 310 3.28 -1.15 18.64
N ILE A 311 3.97 -1.31 17.52
CA ILE A 311 5.42 -1.56 17.55
C ILE A 311 6.20 -0.24 17.54
#